data_a667de42c687249cd027899b13ff3122
#
_entry.id   a667de42c687249cd027899b13ff3122
#
_cell.length_a   1.000
_cell.length_b   1.000
_cell.length_c   1.000
_cell.angle_alpha   90.00
_cell.angle_beta   90.00
_cell.angle_gamma   90.00
#
_symmetry.space_group_name_H-M   'P 1'
#
loop_
_entity.id
_entity.type
_entity.pdbx_description
1 polymer ?
#
loop_
_entity_poly.entity_id
_entity_poly.type
_entity_poly.pdbx_seq_one_letter_code
_entity_poly.pdbx_strand_id
1 'polypeptide(L)'
;MAKRTVIIVGATGMVGREILAGLLADDSVGEVHSLGRRPPTMQHPKLTAHVVNFASQPLFPNLPQADEVYLALGTTIKVAGSQQAFRAIDYDANLAVARAAQAAGVTKLGLVSAMGADASSSVFYNRVKGELEEALEKMSFAGLVIARPSLLVGDREALGQPARRGEKLGLALSKVLSFLIPANYQPIAAAAVAKAILTAVPQAQGKNILLSGAMH
;
A
#
# COMPACT_ATOMS: atom_id res chain seq x y z
N MET A 1 -7.72 -1.48 -27.08
CA MET A 1 -6.43 -1.49 -26.38
C MET A 1 -6.35 -2.77 -25.54
N ALA A 2 -5.16 -3.37 -25.40
CA ALA A 2 -4.99 -4.50 -24.48
C ALA A 2 -5.32 -4.04 -23.05
N LYS A 3 -6.02 -4.88 -22.28
CA LYS A 3 -6.33 -4.58 -20.89
C LYS A 3 -5.09 -4.85 -20.02
N ARG A 4 -4.91 -4.04 -18.97
CA ARG A 4 -3.79 -4.16 -18.03
C ARG A 4 -3.94 -5.37 -17.12
N THR A 5 -2.83 -6.03 -16.82
CA THR A 5 -2.71 -7.04 -15.76
C THR A 5 -2.02 -6.40 -14.56
N VAL A 6 -2.57 -6.59 -13.39
CA VAL A 6 -2.15 -5.90 -12.17
C VAL A 6 -1.91 -6.86 -11.02
N ILE A 7 -0.83 -6.66 -10.28
CA ILE A 7 -0.54 -7.37 -9.03
C ILE A 7 -0.84 -6.45 -7.85
N ILE A 8 -1.55 -6.95 -6.84
CA ILE A 8 -1.75 -6.26 -5.57
C ILE A 8 -1.33 -7.13 -4.39
N VAL A 9 -0.63 -6.53 -3.46
CA VAL A 9 -0.22 -7.14 -2.19
C VAL A 9 -0.86 -6.36 -1.03
N GLY A 10 -1.42 -7.09 -0.04
CA GLY A 10 -2.09 -6.44 1.09
C GLY A 10 -3.55 -6.06 0.85
N ALA A 11 -4.22 -6.70 -0.12
CA ALA A 11 -5.62 -6.44 -0.50
C ALA A 11 -6.65 -6.61 0.64
N THR A 12 -6.28 -7.20 1.77
CA THR A 12 -7.13 -7.34 2.97
C THR A 12 -6.95 -6.21 3.99
N GLY A 13 -6.00 -5.28 3.76
CA GLY A 13 -5.79 -4.08 4.59
C GLY A 13 -6.74 -2.95 4.23
N MET A 14 -6.76 -1.87 5.05
CA MET A 14 -7.67 -0.73 4.84
C MET A 14 -7.53 -0.11 3.45
N VAL A 15 -6.33 0.30 3.07
CA VAL A 15 -6.07 0.92 1.76
C VAL A 15 -6.09 -0.13 0.65
N GLY A 16 -5.49 -1.31 0.90
CA GLY A 16 -5.43 -2.37 -0.10
C GLY A 16 -6.79 -2.88 -0.56
N ARG A 17 -7.80 -2.91 0.33
CA ARG A 17 -9.19 -3.26 -0.02
C ARG A 17 -9.80 -2.24 -0.98
N GLU A 18 -9.57 -0.96 -0.74
CA GLU A 18 -10.06 0.12 -1.60
C GLU A 18 -9.33 0.12 -2.96
N ILE A 19 -8.01 -0.16 -2.97
CA ILE A 19 -7.25 -0.34 -4.22
C ILE A 19 -7.82 -1.53 -5.01
N LEU A 20 -8.02 -2.69 -4.36
CA LEU A 20 -8.58 -3.86 -5.03
C LEU A 20 -9.96 -3.56 -5.64
N ALA A 21 -10.85 -2.92 -4.87
CA ALA A 21 -12.18 -2.55 -5.37
C ALA A 21 -12.09 -1.63 -6.59
N GLY A 22 -11.22 -0.63 -6.57
CA GLY A 22 -11.01 0.27 -7.70
C GLY A 22 -10.44 -0.41 -8.93
N LEU A 23 -9.46 -1.33 -8.77
CA LEU A 23 -8.91 -2.12 -9.88
C LEU A 23 -9.95 -3.01 -10.54
N LEU A 24 -10.82 -3.64 -9.74
CA LEU A 24 -11.88 -4.52 -10.27
C LEU A 24 -12.97 -3.73 -11.00
N ALA A 25 -13.23 -2.49 -10.60
CA ALA A 25 -14.19 -1.59 -11.24
C ALA A 25 -13.64 -0.92 -12.51
N ASP A 26 -12.31 -0.91 -12.71
CA ASP A 26 -11.69 -0.26 -13.86
C ASP A 26 -11.78 -1.16 -15.11
N ASP A 27 -12.48 -0.69 -16.16
CA ASP A 27 -12.65 -1.44 -17.43
C ASP A 27 -11.35 -1.61 -18.21
N SER A 28 -10.34 -0.78 -17.95
CA SER A 28 -9.02 -0.91 -18.57
C SER A 28 -8.16 -2.00 -17.92
N VAL A 29 -8.57 -2.53 -16.76
CA VAL A 29 -7.95 -3.67 -16.07
C VAL A 29 -8.64 -4.96 -16.49
N GLY A 30 -7.87 -5.92 -17.00
CA GLY A 30 -8.33 -7.24 -17.42
C GLY A 30 -8.19 -8.30 -16.34
N GLU A 31 -7.06 -8.29 -15.66
CA GLU A 31 -6.70 -9.28 -14.64
C GLU A 31 -6.09 -8.62 -13.40
N VAL A 32 -6.47 -9.12 -12.23
CA VAL A 32 -5.93 -8.69 -10.93
C VAL A 32 -5.45 -9.91 -10.17
N HIS A 33 -4.15 -9.96 -9.86
CA HIS A 33 -3.55 -11.00 -9.04
C HIS A 33 -3.32 -10.48 -7.62
N SER A 34 -4.08 -10.97 -6.66
CA SER A 34 -3.93 -10.61 -5.25
C SER A 34 -3.01 -11.60 -4.53
N LEU A 35 -1.91 -11.11 -3.96
CA LEU A 35 -0.96 -11.89 -3.17
C LEU A 35 -1.16 -11.59 -1.68
N GLY A 36 -1.36 -12.63 -0.88
CA GLY A 36 -1.60 -12.45 0.54
C GLY A 36 -1.54 -13.75 1.34
N ARG A 37 -1.43 -13.65 2.66
CA ARG A 37 -1.50 -14.82 3.58
C ARG A 37 -2.90 -15.42 3.63
N ARG A 38 -3.91 -14.66 3.24
CA ARG A 38 -5.33 -15.06 3.15
C ARG A 38 -5.92 -14.44 1.88
N PRO A 39 -6.81 -15.13 1.19
CA PRO A 39 -7.51 -14.55 0.05
C PRO A 39 -8.40 -13.38 0.50
N PRO A 40 -8.64 -12.38 -0.38
CA PRO A 40 -9.69 -11.39 -0.15
C PRO A 40 -11.05 -12.08 -0.08
N THR A 41 -11.98 -11.50 0.67
CA THR A 41 -13.37 -12.00 0.74
C THR A 41 -14.17 -11.70 -0.52
N MET A 42 -13.72 -10.73 -1.31
CA MET A 42 -14.33 -10.33 -2.57
C MET A 42 -14.08 -11.39 -3.65
N GLN A 43 -15.13 -11.74 -4.40
CA GLN A 43 -15.06 -12.61 -5.58
C GLN A 43 -15.37 -11.78 -6.82
N HIS A 44 -14.56 -11.92 -7.87
CA HIS A 44 -14.75 -11.18 -9.12
C HIS A 44 -14.11 -11.96 -10.29
N PRO A 45 -14.69 -11.97 -11.51
CA PRO A 45 -14.13 -12.68 -12.66
C PRO A 45 -12.69 -12.27 -13.02
N LYS A 46 -12.32 -11.01 -12.80
CA LYS A 46 -10.96 -10.51 -13.03
C LYS A 46 -9.96 -10.90 -11.92
N LEU A 47 -10.41 -11.44 -10.77
CA LEU A 47 -9.58 -11.62 -9.58
C LEU A 47 -9.07 -13.05 -9.45
N THR A 48 -7.75 -13.20 -9.41
CA THR A 48 -7.08 -14.44 -9.01
C THR A 48 -6.34 -14.22 -7.68
N ALA A 49 -6.70 -14.98 -6.65
CA ALA A 49 -6.08 -14.88 -5.34
C ALA A 49 -4.98 -15.93 -5.17
N HIS A 50 -3.79 -15.50 -4.78
CA HIS A 50 -2.64 -16.35 -4.48
C HIS A 50 -2.35 -16.30 -2.98
N VAL A 51 -2.45 -17.46 -2.32
CA VAL A 51 -2.06 -17.59 -0.92
C VAL A 51 -0.56 -17.82 -0.85
N VAL A 52 0.15 -16.91 -0.19
CA VAL A 52 1.61 -16.87 -0.15
C VAL A 52 2.14 -16.78 1.27
N ASN A 53 3.26 -17.46 1.52
CA ASN A 53 4.01 -17.30 2.75
C ASN A 53 5.22 -16.40 2.49
N PHE A 54 5.18 -15.16 2.97
CA PHE A 54 6.24 -14.17 2.76
C PHE A 54 7.57 -14.52 3.44
N ALA A 55 7.62 -15.53 4.31
CA ALA A 55 8.85 -16.03 4.93
C ALA A 55 9.55 -17.10 4.10
N SER A 56 8.91 -17.64 3.07
CA SER A 56 9.47 -18.72 2.23
C SER A 56 10.25 -18.14 1.05
N GLN A 57 11.34 -18.83 0.65
CA GLN A 57 12.12 -18.50 -0.54
C GLN A 57 12.15 -19.72 -1.50
N PRO A 58 12.01 -19.55 -2.82
CA PRO A 58 11.65 -18.33 -3.53
C PRO A 58 10.20 -17.94 -3.26
N LEU A 59 9.97 -16.64 -3.03
CA LEU A 59 8.64 -16.12 -2.67
C LEU A 59 7.59 -16.35 -3.74
N PHE A 60 7.98 -16.30 -5.01
CA PHE A 60 7.06 -16.33 -6.15
C PHE A 60 7.73 -16.95 -7.36
N PRO A 61 7.81 -18.28 -7.48
CA PRO A 61 8.48 -18.91 -8.64
C PRO A 61 7.80 -18.64 -9.98
N ASN A 62 6.53 -18.24 -9.99
CA ASN A 62 5.73 -18.02 -11.20
C ASN A 62 4.76 -16.83 -11.02
N LEU A 63 5.28 -15.61 -10.80
CA LEU A 63 4.43 -14.44 -10.93
C LEU A 63 3.97 -14.28 -12.37
N PRO A 64 2.69 -13.98 -12.62
CA PRO A 64 2.23 -13.66 -13.97
C PRO A 64 2.93 -12.40 -14.46
N GLN A 65 3.12 -12.30 -15.77
CA GLN A 65 3.50 -11.01 -16.37
C GLN A 65 2.43 -9.99 -16.06
N ALA A 66 2.84 -8.81 -15.62
CA ALA A 66 1.93 -7.74 -15.25
C ALA A 66 2.51 -6.37 -15.63
N ASP A 67 1.63 -5.41 -15.79
CA ASP A 67 1.99 -4.03 -16.12
C ASP A 67 2.33 -3.23 -14.88
N GLU A 68 1.61 -3.50 -13.77
CA GLU A 68 1.65 -2.70 -12.55
C GLU A 68 1.65 -3.58 -11.30
N VAL A 69 2.33 -3.10 -10.23
CA VAL A 69 2.25 -3.70 -8.91
C VAL A 69 1.90 -2.65 -7.85
N TYR A 70 0.96 -2.99 -6.96
CA TYR A 70 0.54 -2.17 -5.83
C TYR A 70 0.95 -2.83 -4.52
N LEU A 71 1.83 -2.17 -3.77
CA LEU A 71 2.32 -2.61 -2.47
C LEU A 71 1.55 -1.90 -1.36
N ALA A 72 0.60 -2.60 -0.76
CA ALA A 72 -0.23 -2.12 0.35
C ALA A 72 -0.08 -3.01 1.61
N LEU A 73 1.01 -3.80 1.71
CA LEU A 73 1.36 -4.47 2.96
C LEU A 73 1.82 -3.46 3.99
N GLY A 74 1.30 -3.58 5.19
CA GLY A 74 1.71 -2.79 6.31
C GLY A 74 1.07 -3.28 7.60
N THR A 75 1.76 -3.05 8.70
CA THR A 75 1.29 -3.39 10.04
C THR A 75 1.69 -2.28 11.03
N THR A 76 1.45 -2.49 12.30
CA THR A 76 2.02 -1.66 13.35
C THR A 76 2.93 -2.52 14.22
N ILE A 77 3.93 -1.92 14.89
CA ILE A 77 4.82 -2.66 15.80
C ILE A 77 4.01 -3.43 16.86
N LYS A 78 2.91 -2.82 17.34
CA LYS A 78 2.01 -3.46 18.30
C LYS A 78 1.32 -4.71 17.75
N VAL A 79 0.88 -4.68 16.50
CA VAL A 79 0.20 -5.83 15.84
C VAL A 79 1.22 -6.88 15.42
N ALA A 80 2.39 -6.47 14.97
CA ALA A 80 3.49 -7.37 14.62
C ALA A 80 4.10 -8.09 15.84
N GLY A 81 4.01 -7.47 17.02
CA GLY A 81 4.54 -7.99 18.28
C GLY A 81 6.01 -7.64 18.56
N SER A 82 6.80 -7.31 17.55
CA SER A 82 8.18 -6.86 17.69
C SER A 82 8.63 -5.97 16.54
N GLN A 83 9.74 -5.26 16.72
CA GLN A 83 10.37 -4.47 15.66
C GLN A 83 10.86 -5.36 14.51
N GLN A 84 11.40 -6.52 14.80
CA GLN A 84 11.85 -7.48 13.80
C GLN A 84 10.68 -7.99 12.95
N ALA A 85 9.57 -8.40 13.58
CA ALA A 85 8.37 -8.84 12.87
C ALA A 85 7.72 -7.71 12.06
N PHE A 86 7.76 -6.46 12.56
CA PHE A 86 7.35 -5.28 11.80
C PHE A 86 8.20 -5.13 10.53
N ARG A 87 9.54 -5.15 10.64
CA ARG A 87 10.46 -5.03 9.51
C ARG A 87 10.23 -6.13 8.47
N ALA A 88 10.05 -7.38 8.92
CA ALA A 88 9.78 -8.50 8.04
C ALA A 88 8.54 -8.30 7.14
N ILE A 89 7.50 -7.62 7.65
CA ILE A 89 6.28 -7.33 6.89
C ILE A 89 6.42 -6.04 6.09
N ASP A 90 6.81 -4.94 6.74
CA ASP A 90 6.77 -3.59 6.16
C ASP A 90 7.95 -3.30 5.22
N TYR A 91 9.06 -4.01 5.35
CA TYR A 91 10.23 -3.87 4.49
C TYR A 91 10.48 -5.13 3.66
N ASP A 92 10.83 -6.27 4.32
CA ASP A 92 11.36 -7.44 3.60
C ASP A 92 10.35 -8.04 2.64
N ALA A 93 9.08 -8.22 3.06
CA ALA A 93 8.03 -8.77 2.22
C ALA A 93 7.68 -7.84 1.03
N ASN A 94 7.55 -6.52 1.27
CA ASN A 94 7.29 -5.57 0.20
C ASN A 94 8.43 -5.53 -0.82
N LEU A 95 9.69 -5.50 -0.37
CA LEU A 95 10.86 -5.48 -1.25
C LEU A 95 10.98 -6.78 -2.05
N ALA A 96 10.68 -7.92 -1.42
CA ALA A 96 10.71 -9.22 -2.10
C ALA A 96 9.65 -9.30 -3.22
N VAL A 97 8.43 -8.80 -2.96
CA VAL A 97 7.38 -8.71 -4.00
C VAL A 97 7.80 -7.75 -5.12
N ALA A 98 8.37 -6.59 -4.79
CA ALA A 98 8.83 -5.63 -5.79
C ALA A 98 9.89 -6.25 -6.71
N ARG A 99 10.86 -6.99 -6.15
CA ARG A 99 11.90 -7.70 -6.92
C ARG A 99 11.32 -8.77 -7.83
N ALA A 100 10.39 -9.57 -7.32
CA ALA A 100 9.72 -10.59 -8.11
C ALA A 100 8.87 -9.99 -9.23
N ALA A 101 8.15 -8.90 -8.95
CA ALA A 101 7.36 -8.18 -9.94
C ALA A 101 8.24 -7.57 -11.05
N GLN A 102 9.37 -6.97 -10.68
CA GLN A 102 10.34 -6.43 -11.65
C GLN A 102 10.91 -7.54 -12.53
N ALA A 103 11.28 -8.68 -11.95
CA ALA A 103 11.76 -9.85 -12.70
C ALA A 103 10.69 -10.43 -13.65
N ALA A 104 9.40 -10.29 -13.32
CA ALA A 104 8.26 -10.64 -14.16
C ALA A 104 7.90 -9.57 -15.19
N GLY A 105 8.69 -8.50 -15.32
CA GLY A 105 8.52 -7.47 -16.35
C GLY A 105 7.64 -6.28 -15.95
N VAL A 106 7.21 -6.19 -14.68
CA VAL A 106 6.45 -5.04 -14.18
C VAL A 106 7.29 -3.77 -14.28
N THR A 107 6.72 -2.73 -14.88
CA THR A 107 7.41 -1.45 -15.10
C THR A 107 6.93 -0.32 -14.19
N LYS A 108 5.75 -0.45 -13.57
CA LYS A 108 5.15 0.59 -12.72
C LYS A 108 4.81 0.05 -11.33
N LEU A 109 5.17 0.81 -10.30
CA LEU A 109 4.96 0.42 -8.91
C LEU A 109 4.27 1.53 -8.11
N GLY A 110 3.22 1.16 -7.38
CA GLY A 110 2.58 2.00 -6.36
C GLY A 110 2.85 1.47 -4.96
N LEU A 111 3.38 2.31 -4.07
CA LEU A 111 3.62 2.00 -2.66
C LEU A 111 2.72 2.81 -1.74
N VAL A 112 2.04 2.15 -0.82
CA VAL A 112 1.43 2.81 0.35
C VAL A 112 2.44 2.85 1.48
N SER A 113 3.07 4.01 1.65
CA SER A 113 4.05 4.31 2.70
C SER A 113 3.38 4.99 3.90
N ALA A 114 4.02 5.96 4.51
CA ALA A 114 3.47 6.76 5.60
C ALA A 114 4.08 8.16 5.63
N MET A 115 3.32 9.13 6.16
CA MET A 115 3.85 10.44 6.50
C MET A 115 5.02 10.31 7.48
N GLY A 116 6.10 11.06 7.23
CA GLY A 116 7.33 11.03 8.03
C GLY A 116 8.27 9.86 7.68
N ALA A 117 8.01 9.10 6.60
CA ALA A 117 8.96 8.10 6.11
C ALA A 117 10.30 8.77 5.75
N ASP A 118 11.37 8.32 6.41
CA ASP A 118 12.73 8.86 6.28
C ASP A 118 13.75 7.82 6.77
N ALA A 119 14.66 7.38 5.91
CA ALA A 119 15.65 6.35 6.22
C ALA A 119 16.65 6.79 7.31
N SER A 120 16.83 8.10 7.51
CA SER A 120 17.68 8.66 8.56
C SER A 120 16.97 8.88 9.90
N SER A 121 15.65 8.63 9.98
CA SER A 121 14.85 8.90 11.16
C SER A 121 15.30 8.10 12.39
N SER A 122 15.37 8.75 13.55
CA SER A 122 15.54 8.09 14.84
C SER A 122 14.33 7.25 15.23
N VAL A 123 13.14 7.57 14.69
CA VAL A 123 11.90 6.82 14.93
C VAL A 123 11.91 5.56 14.05
N PHE A 124 11.99 4.39 14.69
CA PHE A 124 12.11 3.09 14.00
C PHE A 124 11.07 2.87 12.90
N TYR A 125 9.80 3.20 13.16
CA TYR A 125 8.72 3.07 12.17
C TYR A 125 9.01 3.89 10.91
N ASN A 126 9.34 5.17 11.08
CA ASN A 126 9.62 6.08 9.96
C ASN A 126 10.86 5.66 9.19
N ARG A 127 11.89 5.20 9.91
CA ARG A 127 13.14 4.71 9.32
C ARG A 127 12.89 3.50 8.42
N VAL A 128 12.16 2.48 8.88
CA VAL A 128 11.85 1.29 8.08
C VAL A 128 11.06 1.65 6.82
N LYS A 129 10.10 2.58 6.93
CA LYS A 129 9.34 3.06 5.76
C LYS A 129 10.24 3.80 4.78
N GLY A 130 11.11 4.68 5.26
CA GLY A 130 12.07 5.41 4.44
C GLY A 130 13.09 4.49 3.75
N GLU A 131 13.62 3.51 4.47
CA GLU A 131 14.52 2.50 3.90
C GLU A 131 13.88 1.71 2.77
N LEU A 132 12.58 1.35 2.89
CA LEU A 132 11.85 0.70 1.79
C LEU A 132 11.72 1.62 0.58
N GLU A 133 11.35 2.89 0.78
CA GLU A 133 11.23 3.85 -0.31
C GLU A 133 12.55 4.01 -1.07
N GLU A 134 13.68 4.15 -0.36
CA GLU A 134 15.01 4.22 -0.98
C GLU A 134 15.39 2.93 -1.72
N ALA A 135 15.05 1.77 -1.15
CA ALA A 135 15.30 0.49 -1.81
C ALA A 135 14.53 0.35 -3.12
N LEU A 136 13.26 0.77 -3.15
CA LEU A 136 12.43 0.77 -4.35
C LEU A 136 12.89 1.79 -5.40
N GLU A 137 13.35 2.96 -4.97
CA GLU A 137 13.92 3.97 -5.87
C GLU A 137 15.14 3.43 -6.64
N LYS A 138 16.02 2.69 -5.95
CA LYS A 138 17.20 2.06 -6.55
C LYS A 138 16.88 0.95 -7.57
N MET A 139 15.65 0.44 -7.55
CA MET A 139 15.19 -0.60 -8.49
C MET A 139 14.88 -0.04 -9.89
N SER A 140 14.80 1.29 -10.04
CA SER A 140 14.64 1.95 -11.35
C SER A 140 13.40 1.48 -12.13
N PHE A 141 12.24 1.36 -11.47
CA PHE A 141 10.96 1.22 -12.18
C PHE A 141 10.73 2.41 -13.12
N ALA A 142 10.13 2.20 -14.29
CA ALA A 142 9.80 3.27 -15.22
C ALA A 142 8.84 4.30 -14.58
N GLY A 143 7.96 3.84 -13.68
CA GLY A 143 7.10 4.68 -12.84
C GLY A 143 7.06 4.16 -11.40
N LEU A 144 7.41 5.01 -10.44
CA LEU A 144 7.32 4.74 -8.99
C LEU A 144 6.45 5.81 -8.32
N VAL A 145 5.31 5.41 -7.79
CA VAL A 145 4.42 6.28 -7.01
C VAL A 145 4.46 5.89 -5.54
N ILE A 146 4.79 6.82 -4.67
CA ILE A 146 4.85 6.64 -3.23
C ILE A 146 3.77 7.51 -2.59
N ALA A 147 2.71 6.89 -2.07
CA ALA A 147 1.71 7.59 -1.27
C ALA A 147 2.15 7.63 0.20
N ARG A 148 2.28 8.83 0.77
CA ARG A 148 2.61 9.08 2.17
C ARG A 148 1.38 9.61 2.92
N PRO A 149 0.39 8.75 3.24
CA PRO A 149 -0.79 9.18 4.00
C PRO A 149 -0.41 9.56 5.44
N SER A 150 -1.18 10.48 5.99
CA SER A 150 -1.19 10.78 7.43
C SER A 150 -1.97 9.69 8.19
N LEU A 151 -2.65 10.05 9.27
CA LEU A 151 -3.51 9.13 10.01
C LEU A 151 -4.66 8.63 9.14
N LEU A 152 -4.64 7.34 8.81
CA LEU A 152 -5.72 6.71 8.06
C LEU A 152 -6.98 6.60 8.91
N VAL A 153 -8.09 7.09 8.35
CA VAL A 153 -9.45 6.92 8.90
C VAL A 153 -10.18 5.87 8.07
N GLY A 154 -10.80 4.92 8.74
CA GLY A 154 -11.58 3.86 8.10
C GLY A 154 -12.14 2.90 9.13
N ASP A 155 -13.06 2.06 8.71
CA ASP A 155 -13.69 1.06 9.57
C ASP A 155 -12.71 -0.10 9.86
N ARG A 156 -11.96 0.05 10.97
CA ARG A 156 -11.02 -0.98 11.46
C ARG A 156 -11.75 -2.18 12.08
N GLU A 157 -12.94 -1.93 12.63
CA GLU A 157 -13.75 -2.98 13.26
C GLU A 157 -14.23 -3.98 12.20
N ALA A 158 -14.63 -3.51 11.03
CA ALA A 158 -14.94 -4.35 9.87
C ALA A 158 -13.76 -5.19 9.37
N LEU A 159 -12.53 -4.84 9.75
CA LEU A 159 -11.31 -5.58 9.41
C LEU A 159 -10.84 -6.50 10.55
N GLY A 160 -11.61 -6.63 11.63
CA GLY A 160 -11.21 -7.40 12.81
C GLY A 160 -9.99 -6.81 13.55
N GLN A 161 -9.70 -5.52 13.36
CA GLN A 161 -8.59 -4.83 14.04
C GLN A 161 -9.13 -4.08 15.25
N PRO A 162 -8.42 -4.10 16.40
CA PRO A 162 -8.87 -3.42 17.59
C PRO A 162 -8.98 -1.91 17.38
N ALA A 163 -10.11 -1.32 17.78
CA ALA A 163 -10.32 0.12 17.78
C ALA A 163 -9.27 0.79 18.69
N ARG A 164 -8.67 1.89 18.24
CA ARG A 164 -7.80 2.69 19.10
C ARG A 164 -8.66 3.50 20.07
N ARG A 165 -8.52 3.23 21.38
CA ARG A 165 -9.19 4.02 22.42
C ARG A 165 -8.77 5.49 22.26
N GLY A 166 -9.76 6.39 22.08
CA GLY A 166 -9.53 7.82 21.84
C GLY A 166 -9.64 8.29 20.39
N GLU A 167 -9.71 7.40 19.40
CA GLU A 167 -9.83 7.77 17.98
C GLU A 167 -11.12 8.57 17.70
N LYS A 168 -12.25 8.17 18.31
CA LYS A 168 -13.54 8.88 18.16
C LYS A 168 -13.51 10.28 18.79
N LEU A 169 -12.84 10.44 19.92
CA LEU A 169 -12.72 11.76 20.59
C LEU A 169 -11.72 12.66 19.86
N GLY A 170 -10.61 12.11 19.38
CA GLY A 170 -9.62 12.81 18.57
C GLY A 170 -10.19 13.28 17.23
N LEU A 171 -11.02 12.45 16.58
CA LEU A 171 -11.69 12.80 15.32
C LEU A 171 -12.74 13.91 15.50
N ALA A 172 -13.47 13.94 16.62
CA ALA A 172 -14.42 15.02 16.92
C ALA A 172 -13.71 16.35 17.15
N LEU A 173 -12.60 16.34 17.90
CA LEU A 173 -11.77 17.54 18.14
C LEU A 173 -11.04 18.00 16.88
N SER A 174 -10.56 17.06 16.04
CA SER A 174 -9.86 17.39 14.78
C SER A 174 -10.78 18.03 13.75
N LYS A 175 -12.08 17.71 13.72
CA LYS A 175 -13.06 18.37 12.85
C LYS A 175 -13.27 19.84 13.20
N VAL A 176 -13.23 20.19 14.50
CA VAL A 176 -13.41 21.59 14.95
C VAL A 176 -12.15 22.43 14.74
N LEU A 177 -10.97 21.81 14.81
CA LEU A 177 -9.67 22.47 14.67
C LEU A 177 -8.97 22.16 13.33
N SER A 178 -9.66 21.53 12.38
CA SER A 178 -9.08 21.08 11.11
C SER A 178 -8.43 22.23 10.31
N PHE A 179 -8.95 23.45 10.43
CA PHE A 179 -8.38 24.62 9.75
C PHE A 179 -7.00 25.06 10.31
N LEU A 180 -6.63 24.61 11.52
CA LEU A 180 -5.34 24.89 12.14
C LEU A 180 -4.31 23.79 11.87
N ILE A 181 -4.74 22.60 11.38
CA ILE A 181 -3.86 21.48 11.07
C ILE A 181 -3.46 21.57 9.61
N PRO A 182 -2.16 21.65 9.27
CA PRO A 182 -1.72 21.61 7.88
C PRO A 182 -2.28 20.39 7.15
N ALA A 183 -2.69 20.55 5.89
CA ALA A 183 -3.37 19.52 5.10
C ALA A 183 -2.66 18.16 5.11
N ASN A 184 -1.34 18.14 5.11
CA ASN A 184 -0.53 16.92 5.16
C ASN A 184 -0.68 16.12 6.47
N TYR A 185 -1.18 16.72 7.54
CA TYR A 185 -1.35 16.07 8.86
C TYR A 185 -2.81 15.82 9.19
N GLN A 186 -3.74 16.27 8.36
CA GLN A 186 -5.16 15.97 8.53
C GLN A 186 -5.42 14.48 8.32
N PRO A 187 -6.33 13.85 9.10
CA PRO A 187 -6.72 12.47 8.90
C PRO A 187 -7.29 12.26 7.50
N ILE A 188 -6.89 11.17 6.83
CA ILE A 188 -7.28 10.88 5.44
C ILE A 188 -8.03 9.54 5.35
N ALA A 189 -9.06 9.51 4.51
CA ALA A 189 -9.79 8.27 4.24
C ALA A 189 -8.96 7.29 3.39
N ALA A 190 -9.03 6.00 3.71
CA ALA A 190 -8.34 4.97 2.93
C ALA A 190 -8.75 4.98 1.46
N ALA A 191 -10.03 5.27 1.16
CA ALA A 191 -10.53 5.40 -0.20
C ALA A 191 -9.89 6.57 -0.98
N ALA A 192 -9.59 7.71 -0.31
CA ALA A 192 -8.92 8.84 -0.95
C ALA A 192 -7.47 8.48 -1.33
N VAL A 193 -6.74 7.79 -0.45
CA VAL A 193 -5.40 7.28 -0.75
C VAL A 193 -5.43 6.29 -1.91
N ALA A 194 -6.38 5.36 -1.91
CA ALA A 194 -6.55 4.39 -2.99
C ALA A 194 -6.85 5.07 -4.33
N LYS A 195 -7.77 6.03 -4.35
CA LYS A 195 -8.11 6.81 -5.54
C LYS A 195 -6.88 7.53 -6.10
N ALA A 196 -6.11 8.19 -5.24
CA ALA A 196 -4.92 8.94 -5.66
C ALA A 196 -3.86 8.02 -6.29
N ILE A 197 -3.57 6.88 -5.67
CA ILE A 197 -2.55 5.95 -6.18
C ILE A 197 -3.01 5.24 -7.46
N LEU A 198 -4.29 4.87 -7.56
CA LEU A 198 -4.89 4.28 -8.76
C LEU A 198 -4.88 5.23 -9.96
N THR A 199 -5.03 6.53 -9.74
CA THR A 199 -4.94 7.55 -10.77
C THR A 199 -3.49 7.78 -11.20
N ALA A 200 -2.56 7.82 -10.25
CA ALA A 200 -1.19 8.20 -10.53
C ALA A 200 -0.33 7.08 -11.15
N VAL A 201 -0.48 5.83 -10.70
CA VAL A 201 0.39 4.71 -11.13
C VAL A 201 0.34 4.44 -12.63
N PRO A 202 -0.84 4.35 -13.28
CA PRO A 202 -0.90 4.06 -14.73
C PRO A 202 -0.19 5.10 -15.60
N GLN A 203 -0.06 6.33 -15.11
CA GLN A 203 0.53 7.45 -15.86
C GLN A 203 1.95 7.80 -15.36
N ALA A 204 2.44 7.09 -14.34
CA ALA A 204 3.70 7.43 -13.69
C ALA A 204 4.89 7.31 -14.63
N GLN A 205 5.77 8.31 -14.55
CA GLN A 205 7.11 8.34 -15.13
C GLN A 205 8.08 8.83 -14.06
N GLY A 206 9.15 8.08 -13.83
CA GLY A 206 10.08 8.37 -12.74
C GLY A 206 9.43 8.25 -11.35
N LYS A 207 10.00 8.93 -10.37
CA LYS A 207 9.53 8.92 -8.97
C LYS A 207 8.55 10.06 -8.70
N ASN A 208 7.39 9.71 -8.16
CA ASN A 208 6.35 10.62 -7.73
C ASN A 208 5.97 10.36 -6.27
N ILE A 209 6.01 11.37 -5.41
CA ILE A 209 5.58 11.28 -4.01
C ILE A 209 4.27 12.03 -3.84
N LEU A 210 3.23 11.33 -3.39
CA LEU A 210 1.92 11.89 -3.05
C LEU A 210 1.85 12.11 -1.53
N LEU A 211 1.94 13.36 -1.10
CA LEU A 211 1.73 13.72 0.31
C LEU A 211 0.24 13.68 0.65
N SER A 212 -0.07 13.51 1.95
CA SER A 212 -1.45 13.36 2.42
C SER A 212 -2.38 14.47 1.93
N GLY A 213 -1.93 15.73 2.00
CA GLY A 213 -2.72 16.88 1.55
C GLY A 213 -3.05 16.89 0.05
N ALA A 214 -2.25 16.24 -0.78
CA ALA A 214 -2.49 16.12 -2.22
C ALA A 214 -3.45 14.97 -2.59
N MET A 215 -3.84 14.15 -1.62
CA MET A 215 -4.72 12.99 -1.81
C MET A 215 -6.15 13.20 -1.30
N HIS A 216 -6.47 14.41 -0.76
CA HIS A 216 -7.82 14.77 -0.29
C HIS A 216 -8.78 15.09 -1.43
#